data_c3e8bbac0d28bc65f173f9b5fb2c5168
#
_entry.id   c3e8bbac0d28bc65f173f9b5fb2c5168
#
_cell.length_a   1.000
_cell.length_b   1.000
_cell.length_c   1.000
_cell.angle_alpha   90.00
_cell.angle_beta   90.00
_cell.angle_gamma   90.00
#
_symmetry.space_group_name_H-M   'P 1'
#
loop_
_entity.id
_entity.type
_entity.pdbx_description
1 polymer ?
#
loop_
_entity_poly.entity_id
_entity_poly.type
_entity_poly.pdbx_seq_one_letter_code
_entity_poly.pdbx_strand_id
1 'polypeptide(L)'
;MFLKDSVQIDLGAVGKGIGCDEARKMLEEADADAAVVSVGGSILTYGKKPDGKSWKIGIANPRTEDGESYLGSLTIDGTCSISTSGDYEKYVIEDGVRYHHILDPKTGYPADSGLISVTIVCEKGWLSDGLSTACFVLGYEDSLPLLETYQAEAVFVTEDKEVIVTDGLKDMFTLTDSSYEQVEE
;
A
#
# COMPACT_ATOMS: atom_id res chain seq x y z
N MET A 1 8.29 -21.19 16.05
CA MET A 1 9.15 -20.96 14.88
C MET A 1 10.58 -21.20 15.30
N PHE A 2 11.34 -22.00 14.55
CA PHE A 2 12.75 -22.23 14.82
C PHE A 2 13.56 -21.55 13.71
N LEU A 3 14.47 -20.68 14.08
CA LEU A 3 15.43 -20.07 13.15
C LEU A 3 16.72 -20.90 13.17
N LYS A 4 17.37 -21.03 12.00
CA LYS A 4 18.73 -21.55 11.94
C LYS A 4 19.68 -20.54 12.56
N ASP A 5 20.79 -21.02 13.10
CA ASP A 5 21.83 -20.14 13.63
C ASP A 5 22.26 -19.12 12.57
N SER A 6 22.48 -17.88 12.98
CA SER A 6 22.86 -16.73 12.14
C SER A 6 21.80 -16.17 11.19
N VAL A 7 20.54 -16.63 11.23
CA VAL A 7 19.45 -15.99 10.49
C VAL A 7 18.90 -14.78 11.24
N GLN A 8 18.78 -13.66 10.56
CA GLN A 8 18.12 -12.45 11.06
C GLN A 8 16.76 -12.30 10.38
N ILE A 9 15.77 -11.80 11.11
CA ILE A 9 14.45 -11.47 10.58
C ILE A 9 14.32 -9.95 10.56
N ASP A 10 13.94 -9.40 9.41
CA ASP A 10 13.51 -8.01 9.26
C ASP A 10 11.99 -7.97 9.13
N LEU A 11 11.34 -7.06 9.85
CA LEU A 11 9.88 -6.87 9.83
C LEU A 11 9.47 -5.63 9.01
N GLY A 12 10.36 -5.07 8.22
CA GLY A 12 10.14 -3.84 7.47
C GLY A 12 8.90 -3.86 6.57
N ALA A 13 8.60 -5.03 6.01
CA ALA A 13 7.45 -5.21 5.11
C ALA A 13 6.10 -5.44 5.83
N VAL A 14 6.07 -5.58 7.16
CA VAL A 14 4.82 -5.86 7.91
C VAL A 14 4.69 -5.05 9.19
N GLY A 15 5.76 -4.39 9.61
CA GLY A 15 5.84 -3.74 10.93
C GLY A 15 4.89 -2.55 11.08
N LYS A 16 4.69 -1.78 10.02
CA LYS A 16 3.76 -0.65 10.01
C LYS A 16 2.32 -1.13 10.11
N GLY A 17 1.99 -2.16 9.33
CA GLY A 17 0.69 -2.79 9.36
C GLY A 17 0.34 -3.45 10.69
N ILE A 18 1.31 -4.12 11.35
CA ILE A 18 1.15 -4.62 12.72
C ILE A 18 0.83 -3.47 13.68
N GLY A 19 1.49 -2.32 13.53
CA GLY A 19 1.18 -1.12 14.32
C GLY A 19 -0.26 -0.63 14.14
N CYS A 20 -0.80 -0.70 12.92
CA CYS A 20 -2.19 -0.40 12.64
C CYS A 20 -3.15 -1.40 13.33
N ASP A 21 -2.83 -2.70 13.30
CA ASP A 21 -3.64 -3.72 13.96
C ASP A 21 -3.65 -3.59 15.50
N GLU A 22 -2.51 -3.24 16.10
CA GLU A 22 -2.45 -2.95 17.53
C GLU A 22 -3.21 -1.67 17.88
N ALA A 23 -3.13 -0.63 17.04
CA ALA A 23 -3.94 0.57 17.21
C ALA A 23 -5.45 0.27 17.13
N ARG A 24 -5.88 -0.61 16.21
CA ARG A 24 -7.27 -1.08 16.12
C ARG A 24 -7.74 -1.72 17.42
N LYS A 25 -6.96 -2.63 17.99
CA LYS A 25 -7.30 -3.26 19.28
C LYS A 25 -7.46 -2.24 20.41
N MET A 26 -6.56 -1.26 20.48
CA MET A 26 -6.64 -0.19 21.47
C MET A 26 -7.90 0.67 21.30
N LEU A 27 -8.30 0.94 20.06
CA LEU A 27 -9.54 1.68 19.77
C LEU A 27 -10.78 0.88 20.15
N GLU A 28 -10.78 -0.43 19.89
CA GLU A 28 -11.84 -1.36 20.30
C GLU A 28 -11.97 -1.43 21.84
N GLU A 29 -10.85 -1.56 22.56
CA GLU A 29 -10.80 -1.57 24.03
C GLU A 29 -11.24 -0.24 24.65
N ALA A 30 -11.00 0.87 23.97
CA ALA A 30 -11.40 2.21 24.41
C ALA A 30 -12.84 2.58 24.03
N ASP A 31 -13.58 1.67 23.37
CA ASP A 31 -14.94 1.92 22.86
C ASP A 31 -15.00 3.18 21.98
N ALA A 32 -14.00 3.36 21.11
CA ALA A 32 -13.89 4.50 20.24
C ALA A 32 -14.88 4.41 19.06
N ASP A 33 -15.56 5.51 18.72
CA ASP A 33 -16.52 5.54 17.62
C ASP A 33 -15.85 5.56 16.25
N ALA A 34 -14.78 6.35 16.11
CA ALA A 34 -14.12 6.56 14.84
C ALA A 34 -12.70 7.09 15.01
N ALA A 35 -11.80 6.67 14.11
CA ALA A 35 -10.43 7.16 14.07
C ALA A 35 -9.80 6.97 12.67
N VAL A 36 -8.77 7.76 12.40
CA VAL A 36 -7.75 7.47 11.37
C VAL A 36 -6.41 7.44 12.05
N VAL A 37 -5.68 6.34 11.88
CA VAL A 37 -4.34 6.17 12.44
C VAL A 37 -3.36 5.97 11.29
N SER A 38 -2.25 6.70 11.32
CA SER A 38 -1.16 6.55 10.35
C SER A 38 0.11 6.08 11.06
N VAL A 39 0.67 4.98 10.59
CA VAL A 39 1.90 4.39 11.11
C VAL A 39 2.90 4.30 9.95
N GLY A 40 3.76 5.31 9.80
CA GLY A 40 4.79 5.33 8.77
C GLY A 40 4.28 5.15 7.34
N GLY A 41 3.09 5.68 7.03
CA GLY A 41 2.45 5.57 5.71
C GLY A 41 1.40 4.46 5.59
N SER A 42 1.41 3.43 6.45
CA SER A 42 0.27 2.52 6.58
C SER A 42 -0.86 3.22 7.35
N ILE A 43 -2.08 3.09 6.86
CA ILE A 43 -3.26 3.82 7.38
C ILE A 43 -4.31 2.80 7.83
N LEU A 44 -4.85 3.04 9.01
CA LEU A 44 -6.07 2.40 9.51
C LEU A 44 -7.20 3.42 9.49
N THR A 45 -8.30 3.13 8.82
CA THR A 45 -9.59 3.78 9.07
C THR A 45 -10.37 2.92 10.07
N TYR A 46 -11.00 3.54 11.05
CA TYR A 46 -11.77 2.84 12.07
C TYR A 46 -13.13 3.48 12.26
N GLY A 47 -14.17 2.66 12.28
CA GLY A 47 -15.55 3.10 12.49
C GLY A 47 -16.07 4.02 11.39
N LYS A 48 -17.10 4.78 11.70
CA LYS A 48 -17.73 5.74 10.77
C LYS A 48 -17.51 7.16 11.26
N LYS A 49 -17.19 8.06 10.33
CA LYS A 49 -17.05 9.48 10.68
C LYS A 49 -18.32 10.00 11.35
N PRO A 50 -18.19 10.85 12.38
CA PRO A 50 -19.34 11.41 13.10
C PRO A 50 -20.30 12.23 12.23
N ASP A 51 -19.81 12.78 11.12
CA ASP A 51 -20.62 13.53 10.15
C ASP A 51 -21.32 12.62 9.11
N GLY A 52 -21.19 11.30 9.25
CA GLY A 52 -21.78 10.29 8.37
C GLY A 52 -21.14 10.17 6.99
N LYS A 53 -20.03 10.89 6.75
CA LYS A 53 -19.31 10.80 5.47
C LYS A 53 -18.27 9.70 5.49
N SER A 54 -17.92 9.22 4.30
CA SER A 54 -16.81 8.30 4.09
C SER A 54 -15.45 8.92 4.42
N TRP A 55 -14.48 8.11 4.74
CA TRP A 55 -13.08 8.50 4.82
C TRP A 55 -12.55 8.78 3.42
N LYS A 56 -11.79 9.85 3.27
CA LYS A 56 -11.08 10.16 2.02
C LYS A 56 -9.59 10.06 2.27
N ILE A 57 -8.96 9.05 1.67
CA ILE A 57 -7.55 8.73 1.83
C ILE A 57 -6.83 9.05 0.53
N GLY A 58 -5.85 9.95 0.59
CA GLY A 58 -5.02 10.30 -0.58
C GLY A 58 -3.97 9.23 -0.85
N ILE A 59 -3.79 8.89 -2.12
CA ILE A 59 -2.65 8.11 -2.62
C ILE A 59 -1.61 9.11 -3.15
N ALA A 60 -0.40 9.06 -2.60
CA ALA A 60 0.68 9.95 -3.01
C ALA A 60 1.06 9.74 -4.48
N ASN A 61 1.40 10.81 -5.18
CA ASN A 61 1.97 10.71 -6.51
C ASN A 61 3.44 10.22 -6.41
N PRO A 62 3.79 9.06 -7.01
CA PRO A 62 5.13 8.48 -6.88
C PRO A 62 6.23 9.24 -7.64
N ARG A 63 5.89 10.28 -8.39
CA ARG A 63 6.83 11.03 -9.26
C ARG A 63 6.88 12.53 -8.97
N THR A 64 6.38 12.97 -7.81
CA THR A 64 6.56 14.36 -7.35
C THR A 64 7.70 14.45 -6.35
N GLU A 65 8.54 15.47 -6.50
CA GLU A 65 9.76 15.65 -5.69
C GLU A 65 9.46 16.01 -4.23
N ASP A 66 8.33 16.63 -3.97
CA ASP A 66 7.95 17.22 -2.67
C ASP A 66 6.93 16.38 -1.89
N GLY A 67 6.41 15.28 -2.46
CA GLY A 67 5.45 14.38 -1.79
C GLY A 67 4.13 15.06 -1.40
N GLU A 68 3.91 16.30 -1.84
CA GLU A 68 2.72 17.09 -1.49
C GLU A 68 1.55 16.87 -2.46
N SER A 69 1.78 16.25 -3.62
CA SER A 69 0.71 15.99 -4.58
C SER A 69 0.17 14.57 -4.47
N TYR A 70 -1.12 14.43 -4.74
CA TYR A 70 -1.80 13.15 -4.76
C TYR A 70 -2.06 12.69 -6.18
N LEU A 71 -1.78 11.44 -6.46
CA LEU A 71 -2.21 10.72 -7.66
C LEU A 71 -3.73 10.67 -7.74
N GLY A 72 -4.33 10.31 -6.62
CA GLY A 72 -5.76 10.13 -6.51
C GLY A 72 -6.20 9.95 -5.06
N SER A 73 -7.43 9.51 -4.86
CA SER A 73 -7.96 9.26 -3.53
C SER A 73 -8.90 8.07 -3.50
N LEU A 74 -8.87 7.34 -2.37
CA LEU A 74 -9.82 6.30 -2.02
C LEU A 74 -10.92 6.88 -1.12
N THR A 75 -12.16 6.53 -1.42
CA THR A 75 -13.33 6.82 -0.58
C THR A 75 -13.70 5.54 0.16
N ILE A 76 -13.47 5.51 1.48
CA ILE A 76 -13.57 4.31 2.30
C ILE A 76 -14.70 4.44 3.33
N ASP A 77 -15.54 3.44 3.40
CA ASP A 77 -16.57 3.30 4.43
C ASP A 77 -16.15 2.27 5.48
N GLY A 78 -16.15 2.71 6.75
CA GLY A 78 -15.89 1.81 7.88
C GLY A 78 -14.42 1.57 8.17
N THR A 79 -14.12 0.36 8.67
CA THR A 79 -12.80 -0.03 9.14
C THR A 79 -12.07 -0.84 8.08
N CYS A 80 -10.90 -0.34 7.65
CA CYS A 80 -9.96 -1.09 6.82
C CYS A 80 -8.54 -0.57 7.01
N SER A 81 -7.58 -1.33 6.48
CA SER A 81 -6.17 -0.97 6.45
C SER A 81 -5.71 -0.74 5.03
N ILE A 82 -4.90 0.29 4.84
CA ILE A 82 -4.39 0.73 3.55
C ILE A 82 -2.87 0.88 3.69
N SER A 83 -2.10 0.21 2.85
CA SER A 83 -0.64 0.32 2.86
C SER A 83 -0.12 0.47 1.44
N THR A 84 0.90 1.29 1.28
CA THR A 84 1.54 1.53 -0.02
C THR A 84 3.01 1.13 0.05
N SER A 85 3.48 0.46 -0.99
CA SER A 85 4.90 0.23 -1.27
C SER A 85 5.25 0.88 -2.60
N GLY A 86 6.42 1.52 -2.67
CA GLY A 86 6.85 2.20 -3.87
C GLY A 86 8.36 2.44 -3.93
N ASP A 87 8.86 2.69 -5.14
CA ASP A 87 10.27 2.90 -5.43
C ASP A 87 10.78 4.30 -5.02
N TYR A 88 9.88 5.17 -4.57
CA TYR A 88 10.12 6.57 -4.28
C TYR A 88 10.31 6.90 -2.80
N GLU A 89 9.97 5.98 -1.89
CA GLU A 89 10.07 6.23 -0.45
C GLU A 89 11.51 6.25 0.07
N LYS A 90 12.29 5.23 -0.31
CA LYS A 90 13.70 5.08 0.10
C LYS A 90 14.51 4.55 -1.07
N TYR A 91 15.38 5.38 -1.61
CA TYR A 91 16.23 5.03 -2.74
C TYR A 91 17.55 5.83 -2.72
N VAL A 92 18.51 5.35 -3.48
CA VAL A 92 19.71 6.09 -3.87
C VAL A 92 19.75 6.17 -5.39
N ILE A 93 20.37 7.21 -5.92
CA ILE A 93 20.62 7.33 -7.35
C ILE A 93 22.13 7.18 -7.58
N GLU A 94 22.52 6.21 -8.40
CA GLU A 94 23.89 6.00 -8.81
C GLU A 94 23.92 5.86 -10.35
N ASP A 95 24.76 6.64 -11.00
CA ASP A 95 24.88 6.71 -12.47
C ASP A 95 23.53 6.89 -13.21
N GLY A 96 22.59 7.63 -12.60
CA GLY A 96 21.26 7.90 -13.16
C GLY A 96 20.25 6.76 -12.96
N VAL A 97 20.63 5.67 -12.31
CA VAL A 97 19.77 4.53 -11.96
C VAL A 97 19.26 4.69 -10.53
N ARG A 98 17.97 4.42 -10.32
CA ARG A 98 17.34 4.43 -9.01
C ARG A 98 17.44 3.04 -8.37
N TYR A 99 18.09 2.96 -7.22
CA TYR A 99 18.18 1.76 -6.41
C TYR A 99 17.31 1.94 -5.16
N HIS A 100 16.10 1.41 -5.20
CA HIS A 100 15.18 1.48 -4.07
C HIS A 100 15.36 0.29 -3.11
N HIS A 101 14.76 0.38 -1.93
CA HIS A 101 14.95 -0.54 -0.81
C HIS A 101 14.16 -1.85 -0.92
N ILE A 102 13.23 -1.98 -1.84
CA ILE A 102 12.42 -3.20 -2.04
C ILE A 102 13.20 -4.14 -2.95
N LEU A 103 13.75 -5.20 -2.37
CA LEU A 103 14.62 -6.13 -3.08
C LEU A 103 13.86 -7.37 -3.55
N ASP A 104 14.15 -7.82 -4.76
CA ASP A 104 13.74 -9.14 -5.22
C ASP A 104 14.61 -10.21 -4.54
N PRO A 105 14.01 -11.13 -3.74
CA PRO A 105 14.74 -12.17 -3.04
C PRO A 105 15.46 -13.17 -3.96
N LYS A 106 15.08 -13.24 -5.24
CA LYS A 106 15.73 -14.12 -6.23
C LYS A 106 17.05 -13.55 -6.72
N THR A 107 17.12 -12.23 -6.86
CA THR A 107 18.29 -11.55 -7.45
C THR A 107 19.15 -10.82 -6.41
N GLY A 108 18.52 -10.38 -5.30
CA GLY A 108 19.15 -9.53 -4.29
C GLY A 108 19.30 -8.06 -4.72
N TYR A 109 18.75 -7.69 -5.88
CA TYR A 109 18.71 -6.33 -6.40
C TYR A 109 17.31 -5.72 -6.22
N PRO A 110 17.14 -4.39 -6.38
CA PRO A 110 15.82 -3.77 -6.43
C PRO A 110 14.90 -4.50 -7.39
N ALA A 111 13.64 -4.71 -6.98
CA ALA A 111 12.65 -5.34 -7.82
C ALA A 111 12.39 -4.50 -9.08
N ASP A 112 12.30 -5.16 -10.22
CA ASP A 112 12.04 -4.56 -11.53
C ASP A 112 10.82 -5.29 -12.14
N SER A 113 9.65 -4.89 -11.67
CA SER A 113 8.36 -5.49 -12.04
C SER A 113 7.50 -4.62 -12.96
N GLY A 114 8.04 -3.47 -13.40
CA GLY A 114 7.31 -2.44 -14.14
C GLY A 114 6.36 -1.60 -13.27
N LEU A 115 6.33 -1.83 -11.95
CA LEU A 115 5.52 -1.08 -11.01
C LEU A 115 6.35 -0.04 -10.26
N ILE A 116 5.78 1.13 -10.07
CA ILE A 116 6.39 2.21 -9.27
C ILE A 116 5.69 2.43 -7.94
N SER A 117 4.44 1.99 -7.82
CA SER A 117 3.66 2.04 -6.58
C SER A 117 2.58 0.96 -6.56
N VAL A 118 2.34 0.37 -5.39
CA VAL A 118 1.23 -0.54 -5.12
C VAL A 118 0.58 -0.16 -3.82
N THR A 119 -0.70 0.18 -3.86
CA THR A 119 -1.51 0.43 -2.67
C THR A 119 -2.49 -0.72 -2.48
N ILE A 120 -2.46 -1.35 -1.31
CA ILE A 120 -3.35 -2.45 -0.93
C ILE A 120 -4.40 -1.96 0.08
N VAL A 121 -5.63 -2.39 -0.13
CA VAL A 121 -6.75 -2.19 0.79
C VAL A 121 -7.27 -3.55 1.23
N CYS A 122 -7.27 -3.82 2.53
CA CYS A 122 -7.85 -5.03 3.10
C CYS A 122 -8.21 -4.83 4.60
N GLU A 123 -8.73 -5.87 5.23
CA GLU A 123 -9.18 -5.79 6.62
C GLU A 123 -8.02 -5.64 7.63
N LYS A 124 -6.90 -6.34 7.40
CA LYS A 124 -5.80 -6.48 8.37
C LYS A 124 -4.59 -5.65 7.97
N GLY A 125 -4.05 -4.89 8.93
CA GLY A 125 -2.91 -4.02 8.70
C GLY A 125 -1.63 -4.77 8.30
N TRP A 126 -1.26 -5.82 9.04
CA TRP A 126 -0.09 -6.62 8.70
C TRP A 126 -0.18 -7.23 7.28
N LEU A 127 -1.41 -7.55 6.86
CA LEU A 127 -1.65 -8.13 5.55
C LEU A 127 -1.56 -7.07 4.44
N SER A 128 -2.16 -5.89 4.63
CA SER A 128 -2.04 -4.80 3.65
C SER A 128 -0.59 -4.38 3.44
N ASP A 129 0.19 -4.26 4.52
CA ASP A 129 1.61 -3.89 4.48
C ASP A 129 2.45 -4.99 3.78
N GLY A 130 2.24 -6.27 4.14
CA GLY A 130 2.94 -7.39 3.52
C GLY A 130 2.60 -7.59 2.04
N LEU A 131 1.31 -7.48 1.69
CA LEU A 131 0.86 -7.62 0.30
C LEU A 131 1.34 -6.47 -0.58
N SER A 132 1.38 -5.23 -0.09
CA SER A 132 1.89 -4.10 -0.89
C SER A 132 3.32 -4.34 -1.36
N THR A 133 4.17 -4.87 -0.47
CA THR A 133 5.55 -5.23 -0.80
C THR A 133 5.63 -6.45 -1.71
N ALA A 134 4.84 -7.50 -1.42
CA ALA A 134 4.84 -8.72 -2.23
C ALA A 134 4.37 -8.45 -3.67
N CYS A 135 3.27 -7.73 -3.83
CA CYS A 135 2.73 -7.36 -5.15
C CYS A 135 3.68 -6.45 -5.92
N PHE A 136 4.37 -5.53 -5.23
CA PHE A 136 5.39 -4.70 -5.86
C PHE A 136 6.54 -5.53 -6.46
N VAL A 137 6.96 -6.60 -5.77
CA VAL A 137 8.02 -7.51 -6.26
C VAL A 137 7.51 -8.44 -7.37
N LEU A 138 6.28 -8.93 -7.26
CA LEU A 138 5.69 -9.88 -8.20
C LEU A 138 5.30 -9.24 -9.54
N GLY A 139 4.92 -7.96 -9.53
CA GLY A 139 4.28 -7.32 -10.67
C GLY A 139 2.76 -7.54 -10.68
N TYR A 140 2.08 -6.89 -11.62
CA TYR A 140 0.62 -6.89 -11.69
C TYR A 140 0.04 -8.30 -11.87
N GLU A 141 0.37 -8.99 -12.96
CA GLU A 141 -0.20 -10.28 -13.34
C GLU A 141 -0.05 -11.35 -12.23
N ASP A 142 1.17 -11.49 -11.69
CA ASP A 142 1.48 -12.48 -10.66
C ASP A 142 0.89 -12.13 -9.29
N SER A 143 0.40 -10.90 -9.12
CA SER A 143 -0.26 -10.44 -7.89
C SER A 143 -1.73 -10.83 -7.82
N LEU A 144 -2.44 -10.99 -8.94
CA LEU A 144 -3.88 -11.22 -8.97
C LEU A 144 -4.32 -12.46 -8.16
N PRO A 145 -3.70 -13.65 -8.33
CA PRO A 145 -4.07 -14.83 -7.53
C PRO A 145 -3.82 -14.65 -6.02
N LEU A 146 -2.82 -13.83 -5.66
CA LEU A 146 -2.50 -13.53 -4.28
C LEU A 146 -3.58 -12.63 -3.67
N LEU A 147 -3.99 -11.58 -4.37
CA LEU A 147 -5.07 -10.68 -3.95
C LEU A 147 -6.39 -11.42 -3.77
N GLU A 148 -6.76 -12.29 -4.71
CA GLU A 148 -7.94 -13.15 -4.59
C GLU A 148 -7.90 -14.04 -3.35
N THR A 149 -6.75 -14.71 -3.12
CA THR A 149 -6.55 -15.62 -1.97
C THR A 149 -6.77 -14.90 -0.64
N TYR A 150 -6.32 -13.67 -0.53
CA TYR A 150 -6.38 -12.87 0.70
C TYR A 150 -7.54 -11.88 0.75
N GLN A 151 -8.41 -11.88 -0.25
CA GLN A 151 -9.56 -10.96 -0.36
C GLN A 151 -9.11 -9.50 -0.18
N ALA A 152 -8.04 -9.14 -0.87
CA ALA A 152 -7.45 -7.81 -0.85
C ALA A 152 -7.65 -7.13 -2.19
N GLU A 153 -7.79 -5.82 -2.17
CA GLU A 153 -7.92 -4.98 -3.35
C GLU A 153 -6.70 -4.09 -3.52
N ALA A 154 -6.44 -3.66 -4.74
CA ALA A 154 -5.22 -2.91 -5.05
C ALA A 154 -5.42 -1.77 -6.04
N VAL A 155 -4.56 -0.76 -5.90
CA VAL A 155 -4.26 0.25 -6.92
C VAL A 155 -2.79 0.08 -7.29
N PHE A 156 -2.53 -0.27 -8.54
CA PHE A 156 -1.19 -0.38 -9.12
C PHE A 156 -0.87 0.85 -9.95
N VAL A 157 0.37 1.28 -9.90
CA VAL A 157 0.88 2.37 -10.75
C VAL A 157 2.11 1.88 -11.47
N THR A 158 2.11 1.95 -12.80
CA THR A 158 3.20 1.49 -13.66
C THR A 158 4.20 2.60 -13.97
N GLU A 159 5.37 2.22 -14.49
CA GLU A 159 6.38 3.14 -15.00
C GLU A 159 5.88 3.99 -16.18
N ASP A 160 4.94 3.46 -16.95
CA ASP A 160 4.29 4.14 -18.08
C ASP A 160 3.17 5.09 -17.66
N LYS A 161 3.01 5.31 -16.33
CA LYS A 161 1.97 6.17 -15.73
C LYS A 161 0.55 5.66 -15.93
N GLU A 162 0.39 4.37 -16.08
CA GLU A 162 -0.91 3.72 -16.04
C GLU A 162 -1.30 3.41 -14.60
N VAL A 163 -2.59 3.55 -14.30
CA VAL A 163 -3.19 3.23 -13.01
C VAL A 163 -4.19 2.10 -13.22
N ILE A 164 -3.91 0.94 -12.63
CA ILE A 164 -4.78 -0.23 -12.70
C ILE A 164 -5.44 -0.40 -11.32
N VAL A 165 -6.76 -0.51 -11.31
CA VAL A 165 -7.56 -0.58 -10.08
C VAL A 165 -8.36 -1.87 -10.09
N THR A 166 -8.21 -2.71 -9.07
CA THR A 166 -9.00 -3.94 -8.96
C THR A 166 -10.50 -3.66 -8.78
N ASP A 167 -11.34 -4.60 -9.19
CA ASP A 167 -12.79 -4.42 -9.30
C ASP A 167 -13.45 -3.87 -8.03
N GLY A 168 -13.03 -4.34 -6.86
CA GLY A 168 -13.60 -3.90 -5.59
C GLY A 168 -13.31 -2.44 -5.22
N LEU A 169 -12.34 -1.79 -5.89
CA LEU A 169 -12.00 -0.39 -5.65
C LEU A 169 -12.43 0.55 -6.78
N LYS A 170 -12.95 0.07 -7.92
CA LYS A 170 -13.28 0.90 -9.09
C LYS A 170 -14.22 2.06 -8.75
N ASP A 171 -15.24 1.82 -7.95
CA ASP A 171 -16.20 2.85 -7.51
C ASP A 171 -15.69 3.69 -6.31
N MET A 172 -14.60 3.26 -5.68
CA MET A 172 -14.03 3.89 -4.50
C MET A 172 -12.81 4.75 -4.80
N PHE A 173 -12.15 4.51 -5.92
CA PHE A 173 -10.96 5.26 -6.34
C PHE A 173 -11.32 6.38 -7.29
N THR A 174 -10.66 7.52 -7.13
CA THR A 174 -10.76 8.67 -8.04
C THR A 174 -9.36 9.14 -8.40
N LEU A 175 -8.98 9.00 -9.67
CA LEU A 175 -7.76 9.58 -10.22
C LEU A 175 -7.91 11.11 -10.29
N THR A 176 -6.92 11.86 -9.79
CA THR A 176 -6.95 13.33 -9.78
C THR A 176 -5.80 13.96 -10.56
N ASP A 177 -4.70 13.23 -10.74
CA ASP A 177 -3.56 13.70 -11.52
C ASP A 177 -3.72 13.31 -12.98
N SER A 178 -3.90 14.31 -13.85
CA SER A 178 -4.11 14.12 -15.29
C SER A 178 -2.86 13.69 -16.08
N SER A 179 -1.70 13.57 -15.43
CA SER A 179 -0.50 13.03 -16.04
C SER A 179 -0.45 11.50 -16.02
N TYR A 180 -1.42 10.86 -15.38
CA TYR A 180 -1.65 9.43 -15.34
C TYR A 180 -2.94 9.06 -16.05
N GLU A 181 -3.02 7.84 -16.53
CA GLU A 181 -4.21 7.27 -17.18
C GLU A 181 -4.70 6.05 -16.42
N GLN A 182 -6.00 6.03 -16.07
CA GLN A 182 -6.59 4.82 -15.51
C GLN A 182 -6.96 3.89 -16.66
N VAL A 183 -6.42 2.68 -16.63
CA VAL A 183 -6.66 1.63 -17.63
C VAL A 183 -7.54 0.53 -17.05
N GLU A 184 -8.30 -0.14 -17.92
CA GLU A 184 -9.07 -1.34 -17.55
C GLU A 184 -8.15 -2.57 -17.53
N GLU A 185 -8.51 -3.56 -16.72
CA GLU A 185 -7.86 -4.88 -16.66
C GLU A 185 -7.97 -5.66 -17.98
#